data_b4593b17805b3b0e940d1b511b46c7fd
#
_entry.id   b4593b17805b3b0e940d1b511b46c7fd
#
_cell.length_a   1.000
_cell.length_b   1.000
_cell.length_c   1.000
_cell.angle_alpha   90.00
_cell.angle_beta   90.00
_cell.angle_gamma   90.00
#
_symmetry.space_group_name_H-M   'P 1'
#
loop_
_entity.id
_entity.type
_entity.pdbx_description
1 polymer ?
#
loop_
_entity_poly.entity_id
_entity_poly.type
_entity_poly.pdbx_seq_one_letter_code
_entity_poly.pdbx_strand_id
1 'polypeptide(L)'
;MSDYALVLSDEEVARYRMMAALARADEADAWQSAGIVTGASVADVGCGPGATLLEMAEVVGPTGSVVGVDAEPQAVATARALIARSGVGNATAVTGAADSTGLAEGGFDVAVMRHVLAHNGGREEAIVAHLARLVRPGGCVYLVDTDMTAMRTRGTGADLLDMTERYIEFHRSRGNDPQIGLRLGELLDSAGLDVLDHRGWYTVMPAPQGMRPPPWAAREAMVAAGLATQRDVDRWQRALEALDTQEKRPVWFAPFFTAVGRRPA
;
A
#
# COMPACT_ATOMS: atom_id res chain seq x y z
N MET A 1 -12.53 5.44 16.66
CA MET A 1 -12.99 4.91 15.35
C MET A 1 -11.81 5.01 14.43
N SER A 2 -11.49 3.95 13.69
CA SER A 2 -10.39 3.94 12.72
C SER A 2 -10.60 5.05 11.68
N ASP A 3 -9.55 5.84 11.43
CA ASP A 3 -9.53 6.88 10.39
C ASP A 3 -9.34 6.30 8.98
N TYR A 4 -9.16 4.97 8.89
CA TYR A 4 -8.93 4.28 7.65
C TYR A 4 -10.22 4.15 6.84
N ALA A 5 -10.22 4.67 5.61
CA ALA A 5 -11.42 4.82 4.79
C ALA A 5 -11.85 3.57 4.04
N LEU A 6 -10.95 2.57 3.89
CA LEU A 6 -11.21 1.40 3.07
C LEU A 6 -11.81 0.26 3.91
N VAL A 7 -12.96 -0.25 3.49
CA VAL A 7 -13.61 -1.40 4.15
C VAL A 7 -12.93 -2.71 3.72
N LEU A 8 -12.46 -3.49 4.69
CA LEU A 8 -11.84 -4.80 4.43
C LEU A 8 -12.91 -5.86 4.14
N SER A 9 -13.30 -5.98 2.87
CA SER A 9 -14.21 -7.00 2.34
C SER A 9 -13.44 -8.15 1.69
N ASP A 10 -14.12 -9.25 1.32
CA ASP A 10 -13.51 -10.35 0.56
C ASP A 10 -12.96 -9.89 -0.79
N GLU A 11 -13.63 -8.94 -1.45
CA GLU A 11 -13.18 -8.31 -2.69
C GLU A 11 -11.89 -7.52 -2.47
N GLU A 12 -11.80 -6.81 -1.36
CA GLU A 12 -10.62 -6.06 -0.96
C GLU A 12 -9.44 -6.98 -0.65
N VAL A 13 -9.67 -8.09 0.07
CA VAL A 13 -8.64 -9.11 0.32
C VAL A 13 -8.14 -9.75 -0.98
N ALA A 14 -9.02 -10.00 -1.94
CA ALA A 14 -8.63 -10.51 -3.26
C ALA A 14 -7.78 -9.49 -4.04
N ARG A 15 -8.12 -8.20 -3.95
CA ARG A 15 -7.33 -7.11 -4.52
C ARG A 15 -5.93 -7.05 -3.89
N TYR A 16 -5.81 -7.15 -2.56
CA TYR A 16 -4.50 -7.17 -1.88
C TYR A 16 -3.63 -8.33 -2.35
N ARG A 17 -4.18 -9.53 -2.53
CA ARG A 17 -3.42 -10.68 -3.03
C ARG A 17 -2.89 -10.45 -4.45
N MET A 18 -3.72 -9.91 -5.33
CA MET A 18 -3.28 -9.57 -6.68
C MET A 18 -2.18 -8.51 -6.64
N MET A 19 -2.34 -7.46 -5.84
CA MET A 19 -1.32 -6.41 -5.68
C MET A 19 0.00 -6.95 -5.11
N ALA A 20 -0.05 -7.93 -4.20
CA ALA A 20 1.15 -8.57 -3.68
C ALA A 20 1.90 -9.39 -4.74
N ALA A 21 1.18 -10.14 -5.59
CA ALA A 21 1.78 -10.87 -6.69
C ALA A 21 2.42 -9.94 -7.74
N LEU A 22 1.76 -8.82 -8.06
CA LEU A 22 2.33 -7.77 -8.92
C LEU A 22 3.57 -7.14 -8.29
N ALA A 23 3.52 -6.83 -6.98
CA ALA A 23 4.67 -6.29 -6.27
C ALA A 23 5.89 -7.21 -6.38
N ARG A 24 5.71 -8.51 -6.14
CA ARG A 24 6.80 -9.48 -6.25
C ARG A 24 7.40 -9.52 -7.66
N ALA A 25 6.58 -9.39 -8.70
CA ALA A 25 7.04 -9.43 -10.08
C ALA A 25 7.72 -8.11 -10.51
N ASP A 26 7.08 -6.98 -10.22
CA ASP A 26 7.48 -5.68 -10.74
C ASP A 26 8.57 -5.00 -9.89
N GLU A 27 8.65 -5.35 -8.59
CA GLU A 27 9.53 -4.72 -7.60
C GLU A 27 10.72 -5.61 -7.18
N ALA A 28 10.94 -6.78 -7.83
CA ALA A 28 11.97 -7.75 -7.42
C ALA A 28 13.38 -7.13 -7.30
N ASP A 29 13.79 -6.31 -8.27
CA ASP A 29 15.10 -5.64 -8.27
C ASP A 29 15.18 -4.60 -7.16
N ALA A 30 14.07 -3.89 -6.87
CA ALA A 30 14.01 -2.91 -5.80
C ALA A 30 14.07 -3.60 -4.42
N TRP A 31 13.40 -4.73 -4.25
CA TRP A 31 13.50 -5.55 -3.04
C TRP A 31 14.93 -6.00 -2.78
N GLN A 32 15.59 -6.52 -3.81
CA GLN A 32 16.99 -6.94 -3.71
C GLN A 32 17.90 -5.74 -3.34
N SER A 33 17.71 -4.60 -3.99
CA SER A 33 18.50 -3.38 -3.73
C SER A 33 18.26 -2.82 -2.33
N ALA A 34 17.04 -2.96 -1.80
CA ALA A 34 16.70 -2.58 -0.43
C ALA A 34 17.23 -3.56 0.62
N GLY A 35 17.68 -4.77 0.22
CA GLY A 35 18.16 -5.80 1.12
C GLY A 35 17.10 -6.80 1.57
N ILE A 36 15.95 -6.90 0.90
CA ILE A 36 14.97 -7.98 1.12
C ILE A 36 15.50 -9.22 0.42
N VAL A 37 16.37 -9.94 1.09
CA VAL A 37 17.09 -11.11 0.60
C VAL A 37 17.07 -12.23 1.64
N THR A 38 17.49 -13.43 1.26
CA THR A 38 17.55 -14.58 2.18
C THR A 38 18.28 -14.23 3.47
N GLY A 39 17.65 -14.50 4.61
CA GLY A 39 18.18 -14.23 5.94
C GLY A 39 17.88 -12.85 6.51
N ALA A 40 17.29 -11.94 5.73
CA ALA A 40 16.98 -10.58 6.18
C ALA A 40 15.86 -10.55 7.24
N SER A 41 15.96 -9.59 8.18
CA SER A 41 14.91 -9.21 9.12
C SER A 41 14.17 -7.99 8.57
N VAL A 42 12.87 -8.11 8.32
CA VAL A 42 12.05 -7.09 7.66
C VAL A 42 10.90 -6.65 8.55
N ALA A 43 10.69 -5.33 8.67
CA ALA A 43 9.48 -4.75 9.24
C ALA A 43 8.58 -4.24 8.11
N ASP A 44 7.36 -4.76 7.98
CA ASP A 44 6.33 -4.32 7.02
C ASP A 44 5.31 -3.43 7.74
N VAL A 45 5.47 -2.11 7.65
CA VAL A 45 4.65 -1.14 8.38
C VAL A 45 3.49 -0.66 7.50
N GLY A 46 2.26 -0.90 7.98
CA GLY A 46 1.05 -0.81 7.19
C GLY A 46 0.79 -2.08 6.39
N CYS A 47 1.04 -3.24 6.99
CA CYS A 47 0.99 -4.55 6.30
C CYS A 47 -0.41 -4.95 5.82
N GLY A 48 -1.46 -4.25 6.26
CA GLY A 48 -2.85 -4.58 5.92
C GLY A 48 -3.18 -6.03 6.26
N PRO A 49 -3.88 -6.75 5.36
CA PRO A 49 -4.24 -8.17 5.56
C PRO A 49 -3.08 -9.15 5.33
N GLY A 50 -1.83 -8.66 5.17
CA GLY A 50 -0.61 -9.47 5.18
C GLY A 50 -0.26 -10.16 3.87
N ALA A 51 -0.83 -9.75 2.73
CA ALA A 51 -0.55 -10.41 1.46
C ALA A 51 0.92 -10.22 1.02
N THR A 52 1.41 -8.97 1.01
CA THR A 52 2.82 -8.66 0.65
C THR A 52 3.79 -9.19 1.70
N LEU A 53 3.39 -9.18 2.97
CA LEU A 53 4.17 -9.75 4.08
C LEU A 53 4.53 -11.22 3.82
N LEU A 54 3.60 -12.04 3.31
CA LEU A 54 3.87 -13.44 2.97
C LEU A 54 4.85 -13.57 1.81
N GLU A 55 4.72 -12.76 0.77
CA GLU A 55 5.66 -12.75 -0.35
C GLU A 55 7.09 -12.43 0.11
N MET A 56 7.23 -11.44 1.02
CA MET A 56 8.54 -11.13 1.61
C MET A 56 9.05 -12.27 2.49
N ALA A 57 8.18 -12.92 3.27
CA ALA A 57 8.57 -14.06 4.12
C ALA A 57 9.12 -15.25 3.32
N GLU A 58 8.57 -15.49 2.13
CA GLU A 58 9.13 -16.49 1.21
C GLU A 58 10.52 -16.09 0.69
N VAL A 59 10.72 -14.80 0.34
CA VAL A 59 12.00 -14.30 -0.17
C VAL A 59 13.10 -14.37 0.89
N VAL A 60 12.81 -13.93 2.12
CA VAL A 60 13.81 -13.97 3.19
C VAL A 60 14.06 -15.39 3.70
N GLY A 61 13.16 -16.32 3.44
CA GLY A 61 13.32 -17.73 3.76
C GLY A 61 13.38 -18.04 5.26
N PRO A 62 13.65 -19.31 5.63
CA PRO A 62 13.52 -19.77 7.01
C PRO A 62 14.56 -19.18 7.99
N THR A 63 15.63 -18.59 7.48
CA THR A 63 16.67 -17.92 8.30
C THR A 63 16.41 -16.42 8.46
N GLY A 64 15.50 -15.84 7.71
CA GLY A 64 15.01 -14.47 7.84
C GLY A 64 13.72 -14.39 8.64
N SER A 65 13.22 -13.17 8.83
CA SER A 65 11.95 -12.93 9.52
C SER A 65 11.23 -11.72 8.97
N VAL A 66 9.89 -11.74 9.00
CA VAL A 66 9.06 -10.59 8.64
C VAL A 66 8.07 -10.29 9.75
N VAL A 67 8.04 -9.04 10.23
CA VAL A 67 7.07 -8.56 11.21
C VAL A 67 6.19 -7.52 10.56
N GLY A 68 4.91 -7.84 10.36
CA GLY A 68 3.91 -6.88 9.91
C GLY A 68 3.36 -6.05 11.07
N VAL A 69 3.14 -4.76 10.82
CA VAL A 69 2.47 -3.85 11.75
C VAL A 69 1.35 -3.15 11.00
N ASP A 70 0.16 -3.09 11.60
CA ASP A 70 -0.95 -2.29 11.09
C ASP A 70 -1.74 -1.67 12.24
N ALA A 71 -2.27 -0.47 12.02
CA ALA A 71 -3.06 0.22 13.03
C ALA A 71 -4.47 -0.37 13.18
N GLU A 72 -4.98 -1.06 12.13
CA GLU A 72 -6.34 -1.61 12.11
C GLU A 72 -6.36 -3.05 12.66
N PRO A 73 -6.98 -3.30 13.85
CA PRO A 73 -6.99 -4.62 14.47
C PRO A 73 -7.60 -5.71 13.58
N GLN A 74 -8.58 -5.37 12.75
CA GLN A 74 -9.21 -6.31 11.83
C GLN A 74 -8.25 -6.76 10.72
N ALA A 75 -7.44 -5.84 10.19
CA ALA A 75 -6.40 -6.15 9.21
C ALA A 75 -5.35 -7.09 9.82
N VAL A 76 -4.89 -6.79 11.03
CA VAL A 76 -3.94 -7.65 11.77
C VAL A 76 -4.52 -9.05 12.04
N ALA A 77 -5.80 -9.15 12.43
CA ALA A 77 -6.46 -10.45 12.63
C ALA A 77 -6.51 -11.25 11.32
N THR A 78 -6.80 -10.59 10.19
CA THR A 78 -6.80 -11.21 8.86
C THR A 78 -5.38 -11.65 8.46
N ALA A 79 -4.36 -10.82 8.69
CA ALA A 79 -2.96 -11.15 8.43
C ALA A 79 -2.51 -12.38 9.25
N ARG A 80 -2.81 -12.43 10.55
CA ARG A 80 -2.53 -13.60 11.40
C ARG A 80 -3.19 -14.87 10.91
N ALA A 81 -4.46 -14.77 10.51
CA ALA A 81 -5.18 -15.93 9.96
C ALA A 81 -4.58 -16.38 8.61
N LEU A 82 -4.11 -15.45 7.78
CA LEU A 82 -3.45 -15.76 6.52
C LEU A 82 -2.09 -16.44 6.76
N ILE A 83 -1.26 -15.93 7.68
CA ILE A 83 0.01 -16.52 8.10
C ILE A 83 -0.21 -17.95 8.61
N ALA A 84 -1.17 -18.16 9.52
CA ALA A 84 -1.46 -19.48 10.06
C ALA A 84 -1.87 -20.50 8.98
N ARG A 85 -2.61 -20.06 7.96
CA ARG A 85 -3.04 -20.94 6.84
C ARG A 85 -1.93 -21.22 5.83
N SER A 86 -0.96 -20.32 5.69
CA SER A 86 0.14 -20.48 4.72
C SER A 86 1.18 -21.50 5.16
N GLY A 87 1.26 -21.82 6.45
CA GLY A 87 2.31 -22.66 7.02
C GLY A 87 3.69 -21.97 7.11
N VAL A 88 3.76 -20.68 6.83
CA VAL A 88 4.99 -19.87 6.95
C VAL A 88 5.31 -19.65 8.41
N GLY A 89 6.51 -20.07 8.85
CA GLY A 89 6.94 -20.01 10.26
C GLY A 89 7.74 -18.76 10.65
N ASN A 90 8.13 -17.94 9.68
CA ASN A 90 9.01 -16.77 9.84
C ASN A 90 8.29 -15.41 9.66
N ALA A 91 6.95 -15.41 9.73
CA ALA A 91 6.12 -14.21 9.63
C ALA A 91 5.24 -14.04 10.87
N THR A 92 5.06 -12.79 11.30
CA THR A 92 4.15 -12.41 12.41
C THR A 92 3.46 -11.09 12.08
N ALA A 93 2.33 -10.79 12.73
CA ALA A 93 1.64 -9.51 12.59
C ALA A 93 1.20 -8.98 13.96
N VAL A 94 1.40 -7.68 14.21
CA VAL A 94 1.06 -6.99 15.45
C VAL A 94 0.31 -5.68 15.19
N THR A 95 -0.47 -5.23 16.15
CA THR A 95 -1.15 -3.93 16.06
C THR A 95 -0.19 -2.82 16.51
N GLY A 96 -0.09 -1.73 15.73
CA GLY A 96 0.73 -0.57 16.05
C GLY A 96 0.49 0.55 15.05
N ALA A 97 0.72 1.80 15.46
CA ALA A 97 0.63 2.95 14.57
C ALA A 97 1.90 3.09 13.71
N ALA A 98 1.76 3.66 12.52
CA ALA A 98 2.87 3.77 11.56
C ALA A 98 4.05 4.62 12.05
N ASP A 99 3.79 5.63 12.89
CA ASP A 99 4.79 6.51 13.51
C ASP A 99 5.25 6.04 14.90
N SER A 100 4.66 4.96 15.43
CA SER A 100 4.96 4.38 16.74
C SER A 100 4.58 2.90 16.81
N THR A 101 5.32 2.07 16.06
CA THR A 101 5.01 0.65 15.85
C THR A 101 5.16 -0.22 17.09
N GLY A 102 5.92 0.22 18.10
CA GLY A 102 6.30 -0.60 19.25
C GLY A 102 7.41 -1.61 18.95
N LEU A 103 7.95 -1.65 17.75
CA LEU A 103 9.07 -2.49 17.37
C LEU A 103 10.41 -1.93 17.90
N ALA A 104 11.39 -2.81 18.06
CA ALA A 104 12.72 -2.42 18.53
C ALA A 104 13.44 -1.56 17.49
N GLU A 105 13.98 -0.42 17.90
CA GLU A 105 14.83 0.42 17.06
C GLU A 105 16.15 -0.30 16.71
N GLY A 106 16.62 -0.16 15.48
CA GLY A 106 17.82 -0.82 14.97
C GLY A 106 17.71 -2.35 14.85
N GLY A 107 16.49 -2.90 14.94
CA GLY A 107 16.25 -4.35 14.95
C GLY A 107 16.11 -4.98 13.56
N PHE A 108 16.06 -4.19 12.49
CA PHE A 108 15.72 -4.69 11.17
C PHE A 108 16.78 -4.33 10.13
N ASP A 109 16.94 -5.21 9.14
CA ASP A 109 17.72 -4.94 7.93
C ASP A 109 16.97 -3.99 7.01
N VAL A 110 15.64 -4.18 6.90
CA VAL A 110 14.76 -3.38 6.04
C VAL A 110 13.48 -3.03 6.76
N ALA A 111 13.05 -1.77 6.66
CA ALA A 111 11.70 -1.32 6.98
C ALA A 111 10.96 -0.99 5.67
N VAL A 112 9.82 -1.62 5.46
CA VAL A 112 8.99 -1.49 4.26
C VAL A 112 7.72 -0.73 4.59
N MET A 113 7.30 0.15 3.70
CA MET A 113 5.98 0.78 3.75
C MET A 113 5.41 0.88 2.33
N ARG A 114 4.20 0.36 2.13
CA ARG A 114 3.63 0.22 0.79
C ARG A 114 2.17 0.69 0.75
N HIS A 115 1.89 1.76 -0.03
CA HIS A 115 0.56 2.37 -0.18
C HIS A 115 -0.09 2.82 1.14
N VAL A 116 0.70 3.39 2.04
CA VAL A 116 0.27 3.86 3.36
C VAL A 116 0.40 5.38 3.50
N LEU A 117 1.48 5.98 2.97
CA LEU A 117 1.74 7.40 3.12
C LEU A 117 0.62 8.24 2.52
N ALA A 118 0.07 7.84 1.37
CA ALA A 118 -1.07 8.49 0.73
C ALA A 118 -2.33 8.62 1.61
N HIS A 119 -2.40 7.89 2.73
CA HIS A 119 -3.52 7.88 3.68
C HIS A 119 -3.20 8.57 5.02
N ASN A 120 -2.01 9.14 5.17
CA ASN A 120 -1.49 9.66 6.43
C ASN A 120 -1.04 11.13 6.34
N GLY A 121 -1.83 11.98 5.68
CA GLY A 121 -1.52 13.38 5.45
C GLY A 121 -1.13 14.13 6.70
N GLY A 122 -0.03 14.88 6.62
CA GLY A 122 0.56 15.65 7.71
C GLY A 122 1.38 14.81 8.72
N ARG A 123 1.49 13.50 8.51
CA ARG A 123 2.28 12.59 9.36
C ARG A 123 3.42 11.89 8.62
N GLU A 124 3.56 12.14 7.33
CA GLU A 124 4.47 11.42 6.42
C GLU A 124 5.91 11.49 6.91
N GLU A 125 6.40 12.69 7.27
CA GLU A 125 7.76 12.89 7.80
C GLU A 125 7.99 12.13 9.11
N ALA A 126 7.03 12.20 10.05
CA ALA A 126 7.12 11.52 11.33
C ALA A 126 7.15 9.99 11.15
N ILE A 127 6.36 9.48 10.21
CA ILE A 127 6.31 8.06 9.86
C ILE A 127 7.65 7.62 9.27
N VAL A 128 8.18 8.32 8.25
CA VAL A 128 9.44 7.93 7.60
C VAL A 128 10.63 8.05 8.57
N ALA A 129 10.64 9.09 9.43
CA ALA A 129 11.62 9.20 10.51
C ALA A 129 11.54 8.03 11.51
N HIS A 130 10.33 7.51 11.79
CA HIS A 130 10.18 6.30 12.60
C HIS A 130 10.74 5.06 11.90
N LEU A 131 10.43 4.86 10.61
CA LEU A 131 10.99 3.76 9.82
C LEU A 131 12.52 3.79 9.80
N ALA A 132 13.12 4.99 9.65
CA ALA A 132 14.57 5.16 9.69
C ALA A 132 15.20 4.70 11.03
N ARG A 133 14.49 4.84 12.15
CA ARG A 133 14.96 4.32 13.45
C ARG A 133 14.82 2.81 13.58
N LEU A 134 13.84 2.18 12.92
CA LEU A 134 13.66 0.72 12.99
C LEU A 134 14.80 -0.04 12.34
N VAL A 135 15.41 0.50 11.29
CA VAL A 135 16.51 -0.18 10.61
C VAL A 135 17.84 0.04 11.34
N ARG A 136 18.72 -0.97 11.33
CA ARG A 136 20.07 -0.88 11.86
C ARG A 136 20.94 0.10 11.03
N PRO A 137 22.07 0.60 11.54
CA PRO A 137 23.04 1.30 10.69
C PRO A 137 23.40 0.46 9.46
N GLY A 138 23.39 1.08 8.27
CA GLY A 138 23.56 0.39 6.99
C GLY A 138 22.31 -0.35 6.45
N GLY A 139 21.24 -0.48 7.25
CA GLY A 139 19.94 -1.00 6.80
C GLY A 139 19.16 0.00 5.95
N CYS A 140 18.10 -0.46 5.30
CA CYS A 140 17.35 0.34 4.33
C CYS A 140 15.88 0.55 4.71
N VAL A 141 15.33 1.70 4.33
CA VAL A 141 13.89 1.96 4.26
C VAL A 141 13.47 1.84 2.79
N TYR A 142 12.43 1.06 2.53
CA TYR A 142 11.83 0.84 1.22
C TYR A 142 10.40 1.37 1.22
N LEU A 143 10.15 2.38 0.40
CA LEU A 143 8.84 3.02 0.26
C LEU A 143 8.24 2.73 -1.10
N VAL A 144 6.93 2.49 -1.14
CA VAL A 144 6.14 2.35 -2.38
C VAL A 144 4.85 3.14 -2.23
N ASP A 145 4.57 4.00 -3.20
CA ASP A 145 3.27 4.66 -3.29
C ASP A 145 2.97 5.08 -4.74
N THR A 146 1.87 5.77 -4.96
CA THR A 146 1.35 6.11 -6.29
C THR A 146 1.14 7.61 -6.45
N ASP A 147 0.97 8.07 -7.70
CA ASP A 147 0.31 9.32 -8.03
C ASP A 147 -1.14 9.01 -8.48
N MET A 148 -2.10 9.21 -7.58
CA MET A 148 -3.52 8.99 -7.87
C MET A 148 -4.03 9.92 -8.98
N THR A 149 -3.44 11.10 -9.13
CA THR A 149 -3.87 12.10 -10.12
C THR A 149 -3.45 11.76 -11.54
N ALA A 150 -2.43 10.93 -11.68
CA ALA A 150 -1.93 10.45 -12.96
C ALA A 150 -2.52 9.10 -13.37
N MET A 151 -3.31 8.45 -12.53
CA MET A 151 -4.05 7.25 -12.92
C MET A 151 -5.00 7.53 -14.08
N ARG A 152 -5.07 6.63 -15.03
CA ARG A 152 -5.95 6.74 -16.20
C ARG A 152 -6.66 5.42 -16.47
N THR A 153 -7.85 5.53 -17.03
CA THR A 153 -8.59 4.38 -17.54
C THR A 153 -9.08 4.69 -18.95
N ARG A 154 -9.04 3.70 -19.81
CA ARG A 154 -9.59 3.79 -21.17
C ARG A 154 -10.68 2.75 -21.34
N GLY A 155 -11.87 3.21 -21.79
CA GLY A 155 -13.03 2.33 -21.99
C GLY A 155 -13.94 2.22 -20.76
N THR A 156 -13.76 3.08 -19.75
CA THR A 156 -14.70 3.27 -18.64
C THR A 156 -15.69 4.40 -18.96
N GLY A 157 -16.89 4.32 -18.40
CA GLY A 157 -17.89 5.38 -18.50
C GLY A 157 -17.62 6.55 -17.54
N ALA A 158 -18.38 7.64 -17.73
CA ALA A 158 -18.25 8.86 -16.93
C ALA A 158 -18.47 8.63 -15.43
N ASP A 159 -19.31 7.66 -15.05
CA ASP A 159 -19.60 7.35 -13.65
C ASP A 159 -18.40 6.84 -12.87
N LEU A 160 -17.54 6.03 -13.50
CA LEU A 160 -16.32 5.52 -12.85
C LEU A 160 -15.21 6.58 -12.82
N LEU A 161 -15.20 7.50 -13.77
CA LEU A 161 -14.32 8.67 -13.71
C LEU A 161 -14.73 9.61 -12.58
N ASP A 162 -16.02 9.93 -12.46
CA ASP A 162 -16.57 10.72 -11.34
C ASP A 162 -16.23 10.10 -9.97
N MET A 163 -16.36 8.78 -9.82
CA MET A 163 -15.98 8.09 -8.59
C MET A 163 -14.49 8.31 -8.25
N THR A 164 -13.62 8.23 -9.25
CA THR A 164 -12.17 8.44 -9.07
C THR A 164 -11.85 9.89 -8.69
N GLU A 165 -12.47 10.86 -9.35
CA GLU A 165 -12.30 12.29 -9.07
C GLU A 165 -12.70 12.63 -7.63
N ARG A 166 -13.86 12.11 -7.18
CA ARG A 166 -14.32 12.32 -5.80
C ARG A 166 -13.44 11.64 -4.77
N TYR A 167 -12.85 10.51 -5.09
CA TYR A 167 -11.88 9.86 -4.22
C TYR A 167 -10.60 10.70 -4.07
N ILE A 168 -10.09 11.29 -5.13
CA ILE A 168 -8.95 12.21 -5.07
C ILE A 168 -9.29 13.44 -4.21
N GLU A 169 -10.49 14.00 -4.39
CA GLU A 169 -10.97 15.13 -3.58
C GLU A 169 -11.15 14.74 -2.11
N PHE A 170 -11.63 13.52 -1.83
CA PHE A 170 -11.72 12.98 -0.48
C PHE A 170 -10.36 12.92 0.19
N HIS A 171 -9.31 12.47 -0.51
CA HIS A 171 -7.94 12.50 0.02
C HIS A 171 -7.49 13.91 0.33
N ARG A 172 -7.67 14.86 -0.59
CA ARG A 172 -7.31 16.27 -0.40
C ARG A 172 -8.04 16.91 0.78
N SER A 173 -9.33 16.63 0.92
CA SER A 173 -10.14 17.17 2.03
C SER A 173 -9.69 16.71 3.41
N ARG A 174 -8.96 15.58 3.47
CA ARG A 174 -8.36 15.02 4.69
C ARG A 174 -6.90 15.43 4.89
N GLY A 175 -6.37 16.31 4.04
CA GLY A 175 -4.96 16.72 4.06
C GLY A 175 -3.98 15.67 3.53
N ASN A 176 -4.47 14.60 2.93
CA ASN A 176 -3.64 13.59 2.28
C ASN A 176 -3.05 14.12 0.97
N ASP A 177 -1.84 13.68 0.63
CA ASP A 177 -1.18 13.99 -0.64
C ASP A 177 -1.47 12.88 -1.67
N PRO A 178 -2.34 13.12 -2.67
CA PRO A 178 -2.63 12.12 -3.71
C PRO A 178 -1.47 11.90 -4.68
N GLN A 179 -0.39 12.68 -4.58
CA GLN A 179 0.82 12.59 -5.41
C GLN A 179 2.06 12.16 -4.60
N ILE A 180 1.85 11.59 -3.42
CA ILE A 180 2.93 11.26 -2.47
C ILE A 180 4.05 10.40 -3.07
N GLY A 181 3.74 9.58 -4.08
CA GLY A 181 4.73 8.79 -4.80
C GLY A 181 5.88 9.61 -5.38
N LEU A 182 5.62 10.88 -5.77
CA LEU A 182 6.63 11.80 -6.29
C LEU A 182 7.55 12.37 -5.20
N ARG A 183 7.17 12.23 -3.91
CA ARG A 183 7.89 12.80 -2.76
C ARG A 183 8.66 11.77 -1.95
N LEU A 184 8.63 10.48 -2.32
CA LEU A 184 9.23 9.43 -1.50
C LEU A 184 10.74 9.66 -1.24
N GLY A 185 11.48 10.10 -2.27
CA GLY A 185 12.91 10.43 -2.12
C GLY A 185 13.15 11.61 -1.18
N GLU A 186 12.34 12.67 -1.28
CA GLU A 186 12.41 13.83 -0.38
C GLU A 186 12.16 13.42 1.08
N LEU A 187 11.18 12.56 1.33
CA LEU A 187 10.85 12.06 2.67
C LEU A 187 11.99 11.22 3.27
N LEU A 188 12.66 10.41 2.45
CA LEU A 188 13.84 9.63 2.88
C LEU A 188 15.01 10.56 3.24
N ASP A 189 15.30 11.55 2.40
CA ASP A 189 16.35 12.53 2.64
C ASP A 189 16.07 13.34 3.92
N SER A 190 14.84 13.82 4.09
CA SER A 190 14.39 14.53 5.30
C SER A 190 14.49 13.70 6.58
N ALA A 191 14.41 12.37 6.47
CA ALA A 191 14.62 11.44 7.59
C ALA A 191 16.10 11.12 7.86
N GLY A 192 17.04 11.74 7.13
CA GLY A 192 18.49 11.55 7.28
C GLY A 192 19.01 10.25 6.68
N LEU A 193 18.33 9.73 5.66
CA LEU A 193 18.75 8.54 4.93
C LEU A 193 19.46 8.93 3.63
N ASP A 194 20.49 8.18 3.25
CA ASP A 194 21.11 8.29 1.93
C ASP A 194 20.15 7.72 0.88
N VAL A 195 19.59 8.55 0.01
CA VAL A 195 18.69 8.11 -1.05
C VAL A 195 19.46 7.37 -2.12
N LEU A 196 19.26 6.06 -2.21
CA LEU A 196 19.94 5.20 -3.20
C LEU A 196 19.21 5.14 -4.53
N ASP A 197 17.87 5.21 -4.49
CA ASP A 197 17.02 5.12 -5.67
C ASP A 197 15.68 5.81 -5.39
N HIS A 198 15.13 6.48 -6.40
CA HIS A 198 13.74 6.93 -6.46
C HIS A 198 13.30 6.89 -7.92
N ARG A 199 12.43 5.97 -8.25
CA ARG A 199 11.97 5.73 -9.63
C ARG A 199 10.49 5.42 -9.70
N GLY A 200 9.91 5.62 -10.89
CA GLY A 200 8.53 5.28 -11.17
C GLY A 200 8.41 4.40 -12.40
N TRP A 201 7.32 3.65 -12.47
CA TRP A 201 6.90 2.90 -13.65
C TRP A 201 5.39 2.94 -13.82
N TYR A 202 4.92 2.50 -14.96
CA TYR A 202 3.50 2.39 -15.24
C TYR A 202 3.10 0.94 -15.42
N THR A 203 2.07 0.50 -14.71
CA THR A 203 1.41 -0.77 -15.01
C THR A 203 0.24 -0.50 -15.94
N VAL A 204 0.24 -1.19 -17.08
CA VAL A 204 -0.84 -1.15 -18.07
C VAL A 204 -1.47 -2.52 -18.16
N MET A 205 -2.73 -2.65 -17.75
CA MET A 205 -3.39 -3.95 -17.69
C MET A 205 -4.89 -3.84 -17.99
N PRO A 206 -5.51 -4.89 -18.56
CA PRO A 206 -6.96 -4.97 -18.59
C PRO A 206 -7.53 -4.97 -17.17
N ALA A 207 -8.59 -4.20 -16.92
CA ALA A 207 -9.26 -4.23 -15.62
C ALA A 207 -9.76 -5.65 -15.30
N PRO A 208 -9.32 -6.29 -14.21
CA PRO A 208 -9.77 -7.63 -13.86
C PRO A 208 -11.27 -7.68 -13.64
N GLN A 209 -11.90 -8.78 -14.04
CA GLN A 209 -13.32 -8.99 -13.80
C GLN A 209 -13.60 -9.11 -12.31
N GLY A 210 -14.68 -8.49 -11.83
CA GLY A 210 -15.08 -8.51 -10.43
C GLY A 210 -14.21 -7.67 -9.49
N MET A 211 -13.09 -7.09 -9.99
CA MET A 211 -12.27 -6.24 -9.15
C MET A 211 -12.98 -4.92 -8.84
N ARG A 212 -12.87 -4.52 -7.59
CA ARG A 212 -13.34 -3.22 -7.10
C ARG A 212 -12.14 -2.33 -6.79
N PRO A 213 -12.07 -1.12 -7.40
CA PRO A 213 -10.95 -0.21 -7.16
C PRO A 213 -11.05 0.45 -5.78
N PRO A 214 -9.93 1.01 -5.23
CA PRO A 214 -9.92 1.69 -3.94
C PRO A 214 -11.02 2.75 -3.76
N PRO A 215 -11.40 3.56 -4.76
CA PRO A 215 -12.53 4.48 -4.63
C PRO A 215 -13.85 3.80 -4.25
N TRP A 216 -14.10 2.59 -4.72
CA TRP A 216 -15.29 1.83 -4.34
C TRP A 216 -15.24 1.39 -2.87
N ALA A 217 -14.07 0.98 -2.36
CA ALA A 217 -13.92 0.62 -0.96
C ALA A 217 -14.13 1.82 -0.01
N ALA A 218 -13.83 3.04 -0.49
CA ALA A 218 -14.01 4.29 0.26
C ALA A 218 -15.39 4.94 0.12
N ARG A 219 -16.33 4.38 -0.64
CA ARG A 219 -17.62 5.01 -0.99
C ARG A 219 -18.42 5.51 0.21
N GLU A 220 -18.49 4.71 1.28
CA GLU A 220 -19.22 5.06 2.49
C GLU A 220 -18.55 6.23 3.25
N ALA A 221 -17.22 6.25 3.28
CA ALA A 221 -16.46 7.35 3.87
C ALA A 221 -16.62 8.65 3.05
N MET A 222 -16.69 8.56 1.72
CA MET A 222 -16.98 9.71 0.86
C MET A 222 -18.40 10.25 1.08
N VAL A 223 -19.39 9.37 1.29
CA VAL A 223 -20.76 9.79 1.64
C VAL A 223 -20.79 10.48 3.01
N ALA A 224 -20.13 9.89 4.01
CA ALA A 224 -20.04 10.47 5.35
C ALA A 224 -19.34 11.85 5.36
N ALA A 225 -18.39 12.07 4.46
CA ALA A 225 -17.69 13.34 4.27
C ALA A 225 -18.49 14.36 3.41
N GLY A 226 -19.66 13.99 2.89
CA GLY A 226 -20.49 14.86 2.02
C GLY A 226 -19.94 15.06 0.61
N LEU A 227 -18.95 14.27 0.20
CA LEU A 227 -18.36 14.31 -1.16
C LEU A 227 -19.09 13.40 -2.16
N ALA A 228 -19.94 12.52 -1.66
CA ALA A 228 -20.83 11.69 -2.47
C ALA A 228 -22.20 11.57 -1.81
N THR A 229 -23.19 11.16 -2.58
CA THR A 229 -24.53 10.82 -2.09
C THR A 229 -24.80 9.34 -2.30
N GLN A 230 -25.83 8.78 -1.64
CA GLN A 230 -26.26 7.41 -1.90
C GLN A 230 -26.63 7.19 -3.38
N ARG A 231 -27.20 8.20 -4.02
CA ARG A 231 -27.53 8.15 -5.45
C ARG A 231 -26.28 8.02 -6.33
N ASP A 232 -25.17 8.64 -5.95
CA ASP A 232 -23.88 8.49 -6.63
C ASP A 232 -23.35 7.07 -6.45
N VAL A 233 -23.39 6.53 -5.24
CA VAL A 233 -22.98 5.15 -4.94
C VAL A 233 -23.79 4.15 -5.77
N ASP A 234 -25.12 4.31 -5.85
CA ASP A 234 -25.99 3.43 -6.65
C ASP A 234 -25.67 3.51 -8.16
N ARG A 235 -25.25 4.68 -8.65
CA ARG A 235 -24.83 4.91 -10.02
C ARG A 235 -23.49 4.24 -10.32
N TRP A 236 -22.51 4.38 -9.41
CA TRP A 236 -21.20 3.73 -9.51
C TRP A 236 -21.32 2.21 -9.45
N GLN A 237 -22.19 1.68 -8.57
CA GLN A 237 -22.45 0.24 -8.49
C GLN A 237 -22.92 -0.31 -9.83
N ARG A 238 -23.94 0.31 -10.43
CA ARG A 238 -24.44 -0.13 -11.75
C ARG A 238 -23.37 -0.04 -12.83
N ALA A 239 -22.51 0.98 -12.78
CA ALA A 239 -21.41 1.12 -13.73
C ALA A 239 -20.35 0.01 -13.56
N LEU A 240 -20.04 -0.39 -12.32
CA LEU A 240 -19.12 -1.51 -12.03
C LEU A 240 -19.72 -2.85 -12.47
N GLU A 241 -21.01 -3.10 -12.20
CA GLU A 241 -21.73 -4.29 -12.64
C GLU A 241 -21.76 -4.39 -14.18
N ALA A 242 -22.06 -3.28 -14.86
CA ALA A 242 -22.02 -3.22 -16.31
C ALA A 242 -20.61 -3.46 -16.87
N LEU A 243 -19.58 -3.00 -16.16
CA LEU A 243 -18.20 -3.24 -16.52
C LEU A 243 -17.86 -4.75 -16.47
N ASP A 244 -18.36 -5.47 -15.46
CA ASP A 244 -18.08 -6.90 -15.28
C ASP A 244 -18.64 -7.77 -16.42
N THR A 245 -19.65 -7.29 -17.14
CA THR A 245 -20.29 -8.00 -18.25
C THR A 245 -19.69 -7.66 -19.62
N GLN A 246 -18.76 -6.69 -19.70
CA GLN A 246 -18.16 -6.29 -20.99
C GLN A 246 -17.17 -7.33 -21.50
N GLU A 247 -17.31 -7.77 -22.74
CA GLU A 247 -16.32 -8.65 -23.40
C GLU A 247 -14.98 -7.96 -23.58
N LYS A 248 -14.99 -6.69 -24.02
CA LYS A 248 -13.79 -5.87 -24.15
C LYS A 248 -13.53 -5.14 -22.85
N ARG A 249 -12.57 -5.62 -22.06
CA ARG A 249 -12.19 -5.01 -20.79
C ARG A 249 -11.56 -3.63 -20.99
N PRO A 250 -11.90 -2.65 -20.12
CA PRO A 250 -11.17 -1.39 -20.06
C PRO A 250 -9.70 -1.62 -19.73
N VAL A 251 -8.87 -0.67 -20.10
CA VAL A 251 -7.43 -0.70 -19.77
C VAL A 251 -7.17 0.29 -18.66
N TRP A 252 -6.51 -0.18 -17.62
CA TRP A 252 -5.95 0.63 -16.55
C TRP A 252 -4.52 1.02 -16.86
N PHE A 253 -4.20 2.25 -16.49
CA PHE A 253 -2.88 2.81 -16.51
C PHE A 253 -2.63 3.42 -15.13
N ALA A 254 -1.73 2.81 -14.36
CA ALA A 254 -1.47 3.19 -12.98
C ALA A 254 0.03 3.46 -12.79
N PRO A 255 0.41 4.66 -12.32
CA PRO A 255 1.78 4.99 -11.97
C PRO A 255 2.09 4.50 -10.56
N PHE A 256 3.23 3.86 -10.42
CA PHE A 256 3.80 3.45 -9.14
C PHE A 256 5.19 4.04 -8.98
N PHE A 257 5.57 4.33 -7.75
CA PHE A 257 6.87 4.87 -7.39
C PHE A 257 7.47 4.04 -6.26
N THR A 258 8.76 3.79 -6.35
CA THR A 258 9.56 3.22 -5.27
C THR A 258 10.68 4.15 -4.90
N ALA A 259 11.05 4.15 -3.62
CA ALA A 259 12.27 4.79 -3.17
C ALA A 259 12.97 3.92 -2.13
N VAL A 260 14.30 3.90 -2.18
CA VAL A 260 15.18 3.19 -1.25
C VAL A 260 16.10 4.19 -0.58
N GLY A 261 16.07 4.27 0.73
CA GLY A 261 16.97 5.08 1.54
C GLY A 261 17.77 4.22 2.50
N ARG A 262 19.08 4.43 2.59
CA ARG A 262 19.98 3.72 3.50
C ARG A 262 20.27 4.54 4.74
N ARG A 263 20.16 3.93 5.92
CA ARG A 263 20.62 4.56 7.15
C ARG A 263 22.16 4.61 7.16
N PRO A 264 22.77 5.80 7.34
CA PRO A 264 24.22 5.91 7.51
C PRO A 264 24.76 4.98 8.61
N ALA A 265 26.06 4.57 8.49
CA ALA A 265 26.74 3.66 9.40
C ALA A 265 27.03 4.30 10.75
#